data_f23350d716069bab1d95cb2ef837a2d0
#
_entry.id   f23350d716069bab1d95cb2ef837a2d0
#
_cell.length_a   1.000
_cell.length_b   1.000
_cell.length_c   1.000
_cell.angle_alpha   90.00
_cell.angle_beta   90.00
_cell.angle_gamma   90.00
#
_symmetry.space_group_name_H-M   'P 1'
#
loop_
_entity.id
_entity.type
_entity.pdbx_description
1 polymer ?
#
loop_
_entity_poly.entity_id
_entity_poly.type
_entity_poly.pdbx_seq_one_letter_code
_entity_poly.pdbx_strand_id
1 'polypeptide(L)'
;MQAENLSNVIPASSRSSNYLALRYYDYPSVFSGIGVESNAVCSRFMIVSQYGSVVLFNIEDQEADSYLKVVKKYSSGLLKDVKKDDFSVKENPFLDIDMQGGPDCVVLKTLDTDSIRVIGTVLGQSIALDYFVSQIDSMLEIFTDINRGMEKDGTFTMDRRKLFQLVGKANSHLADVILKVGLFERSEIAWRDAKYAQIYDYLREEFEVAQRFSNLDFKLKFVEHNIHFLQEVLQNRKSDFLEWCIIFLLTIENIIGIYEIIRESGALLH
;
A
#
# COMPACT_ATOMS: atom_id res chain seq x y z
N MET A 1 6.74 19.77 6.09
CA MET A 1 5.74 19.57 7.17
C MET A 1 6.37 19.58 8.56
N GLN A 2 7.29 18.67 8.89
CA GLN A 2 7.93 18.64 10.21
C GLN A 2 8.62 19.97 10.56
N ALA A 3 9.41 20.54 9.66
CA ALA A 3 10.15 21.78 9.89
C ALA A 3 9.26 23.01 10.14
N GLU A 4 8.06 23.06 9.58
CA GLU A 4 7.10 24.16 9.75
C GLU A 4 6.22 23.98 11.01
N ASN A 5 6.15 22.80 11.58
CA ASN A 5 5.32 22.46 12.74
C ASN A 5 6.16 21.96 13.93
N LEU A 6 7.41 22.39 14.06
CA LEU A 6 8.33 21.91 15.10
C LEU A 6 7.79 22.02 16.52
N SER A 7 6.99 23.06 16.82
CA SER A 7 6.36 23.26 18.13
C SER A 7 5.30 22.20 18.47
N ASN A 8 4.72 21.57 17.44
CA ASN A 8 3.60 20.63 17.58
C ASN A 8 4.05 19.16 17.44
N VAL A 9 5.31 18.89 17.06
CA VAL A 9 5.83 17.52 16.87
C VAL A 9 6.06 16.84 18.21
N ILE A 10 5.61 15.60 18.35
CA ILE A 10 5.72 14.81 19.58
C ILE A 10 6.35 13.44 19.33
N PRO A 11 7.31 13.09 20.17
CA PRO A 11 8.23 13.99 20.89
C PRO A 11 9.15 14.68 19.88
N ALA A 12 9.66 15.85 20.23
CA ALA A 12 10.53 16.63 19.34
C ALA A 12 11.76 15.86 18.82
N SER A 13 12.19 14.83 19.53
CA SER A 13 13.30 13.94 19.18
C SER A 13 12.90 12.67 18.45
N SER A 14 11.59 12.40 18.26
CA SER A 14 11.15 11.15 17.63
C SER A 14 11.35 11.23 16.12
N ARG A 15 12.42 10.62 15.70
CA ARG A 15 12.64 10.23 14.30
C ARG A 15 12.02 8.85 14.05
N SER A 16 10.71 8.70 14.22
CA SER A 16 10.07 7.56 13.59
C SER A 16 10.17 7.75 12.09
N SER A 17 10.78 6.82 11.40
CA SER A 17 10.98 6.89 9.95
C SER A 17 9.65 6.88 9.18
N ASN A 18 8.59 6.34 9.78
CA ASN A 18 7.37 5.94 9.07
C ASN A 18 6.15 6.83 9.35
N TYR A 19 6.17 7.67 10.39
CA TYR A 19 5.06 8.58 10.69
C TYR A 19 5.52 9.86 11.40
N LEU A 20 4.66 10.88 11.36
CA LEU A 20 4.81 12.14 12.07
C LEU A 20 3.60 12.34 12.99
N ALA A 21 3.83 12.47 14.31
CA ALA A 21 2.80 12.80 15.27
C ALA A 21 2.83 14.29 15.61
N LEU A 22 1.69 14.94 15.49
CA LEU A 22 1.50 16.36 15.79
C LEU A 22 0.45 16.50 16.90
N ARG A 23 0.72 17.38 17.86
CA ARG A 23 -0.21 17.75 18.92
C ARG A 23 -0.63 19.20 18.75
N TYR A 24 -1.92 19.45 18.77
CA TYR A 24 -2.51 20.77 18.73
C TYR A 24 -3.15 21.06 20.08
N TYR A 25 -2.86 22.23 20.62
CA TYR A 25 -3.46 22.70 21.85
C TYR A 25 -4.62 23.61 21.50
N ASP A 26 -5.81 23.30 22.00
CA ASP A 26 -6.88 24.28 22.03
C ASP A 26 -6.57 25.26 23.15
N TYR A 27 -6.27 26.49 22.77
CA TYR A 27 -6.38 27.58 23.74
C TYR A 27 -7.87 27.70 24.09
N PRO A 28 -8.25 27.65 25.38
CA PRO A 28 -9.61 27.88 25.75
C PRO A 28 -10.00 29.26 25.20
N SER A 29 -10.93 29.28 24.24
CA SER A 29 -11.58 30.52 23.83
C SER A 29 -12.20 31.07 25.11
N VAL A 30 -11.77 32.25 25.52
CA VAL A 30 -12.29 32.99 26.66
C VAL A 30 -13.75 33.33 26.34
N PHE A 31 -14.66 32.42 26.57
CA PHE A 31 -16.07 32.70 26.69
C PHE A 31 -16.39 32.78 28.19
N SER A 32 -16.42 34.06 28.66
CA SER A 32 -16.96 34.45 29.94
C SER A 32 -18.37 33.91 30.12
N GLY A 33 -18.56 33.11 31.14
CA GLY A 33 -19.91 32.78 31.59
C GLY A 33 -19.97 31.57 32.50
N ILE A 34 -19.81 31.83 33.80
CA ILE A 34 -20.34 31.02 34.91
C ILE A 34 -19.72 29.62 35.10
N GLY A 35 -18.67 29.55 35.89
CA GLY A 35 -18.49 28.64 37.01
C GLY A 35 -18.59 27.13 36.73
N VAL A 36 -17.69 26.53 35.93
CA VAL A 36 -17.14 25.21 36.18
C VAL A 36 -15.70 25.23 35.68
N GLU A 37 -14.75 25.13 36.60
CA GLU A 37 -13.36 24.86 36.30
C GLU A 37 -13.23 23.42 35.79
N SER A 38 -13.39 23.19 34.50
CA SER A 38 -12.88 21.99 33.86
C SER A 38 -11.60 22.36 33.10
N ASN A 39 -10.47 22.29 33.80
CA ASN A 39 -9.13 22.37 33.23
C ASN A 39 -8.78 21.12 32.40
N ALA A 40 -9.72 20.58 31.67
CA ALA A 40 -9.44 19.56 30.65
C ALA A 40 -8.92 20.28 29.40
N VAL A 41 -7.61 20.46 29.32
CA VAL A 41 -6.96 20.84 28.07
C VAL A 41 -7.22 19.72 27.08
N CYS A 42 -8.24 19.86 26.26
CA CYS A 42 -8.52 18.93 25.18
C CYS A 42 -7.38 19.00 24.17
N SER A 43 -6.46 18.08 24.27
CA SER A 43 -5.38 17.95 23.29
C SER A 43 -5.90 17.21 22.06
N ARG A 44 -5.69 17.83 20.90
CA ARG A 44 -5.97 17.22 19.59
C ARG A 44 -4.70 16.65 19.01
N PHE A 45 -4.78 15.49 18.39
CA PHE A 45 -3.60 14.87 17.79
C PHE A 45 -3.86 14.51 16.33
N MET A 46 -2.81 14.63 15.52
CA MET A 46 -2.80 14.17 14.15
C MET A 46 -1.56 13.32 13.90
N ILE A 47 -1.76 12.09 13.45
CA ILE A 47 -0.68 11.18 13.06
C ILE A 47 -0.74 11.02 11.56
N VAL A 48 0.33 11.39 10.89
CA VAL A 48 0.48 11.32 9.43
C VAL A 48 1.52 10.28 9.10
N SER A 49 1.13 9.24 8.40
CA SER A 49 2.00 8.16 7.99
C SER A 49 2.62 8.41 6.61
N GLN A 50 3.82 7.91 6.40
CA GLN A 50 4.54 8.06 5.14
C GLN A 50 3.81 7.39 3.96
N TYR A 51 3.05 6.34 4.24
CA TYR A 51 2.26 5.60 3.24
C TYR A 51 0.92 6.25 2.89
N GLY A 52 0.62 7.44 3.41
CA GLY A 52 -0.50 8.28 2.98
C GLY A 52 -1.76 8.15 3.83
N SER A 53 -1.70 7.53 5.02
CA SER A 53 -2.80 7.57 5.97
C SER A 53 -2.66 8.71 6.98
N VAL A 54 -3.80 9.20 7.46
CA VAL A 54 -3.88 10.24 8.49
C VAL A 54 -4.87 9.78 9.56
N VAL A 55 -4.44 9.80 10.81
CA VAL A 55 -5.31 9.48 11.96
C VAL A 55 -5.48 10.74 12.80
N LEU A 56 -6.72 11.10 13.06
CA LEU A 56 -7.13 12.28 13.80
C LEU A 56 -7.73 11.87 15.14
N PHE A 57 -7.29 12.48 16.24
CA PHE A 57 -7.82 12.24 17.59
C PHE A 57 -8.46 13.51 18.13
N ASN A 58 -9.67 13.40 18.68
CA ASN A 58 -10.46 14.51 19.24
C ASN A 58 -10.67 15.66 18.25
N ILE A 59 -10.86 15.34 16.97
CA ILE A 59 -11.12 16.29 15.90
C ILE A 59 -12.47 15.93 15.29
N GLU A 60 -13.40 16.89 15.28
CA GLU A 60 -14.72 16.70 14.68
C GLU A 60 -14.64 16.62 13.15
N ASP A 61 -15.56 15.90 12.55
CA ASP A 61 -15.62 15.73 11.08
C ASP A 61 -15.63 17.04 10.32
N GLN A 62 -16.33 18.06 10.86
CA GLN A 62 -16.41 19.39 10.25
C GLN A 62 -15.05 20.10 10.20
N GLU A 63 -14.16 19.81 11.15
CA GLU A 63 -12.82 20.38 11.24
C GLU A 63 -11.76 19.53 10.52
N ALA A 64 -12.02 18.25 10.32
CA ALA A 64 -11.07 17.29 9.72
C ALA A 64 -10.50 17.79 8.39
N ASP A 65 -11.33 18.41 7.54
CA ASP A 65 -10.90 18.97 6.27
C ASP A 65 -9.83 20.06 6.41
N SER A 66 -9.85 20.84 7.49
CA SER A 66 -8.87 21.87 7.74
C SER A 66 -7.48 21.30 8.05
N TYR A 67 -7.45 20.21 8.84
CA TYR A 67 -6.22 19.47 9.15
C TYR A 67 -5.69 18.71 7.92
N LEU A 68 -6.59 18.10 7.14
CA LEU A 68 -6.22 17.43 5.90
C LEU A 68 -5.65 18.40 4.85
N LYS A 69 -6.09 19.66 4.80
CA LYS A 69 -5.48 20.67 3.93
C LYS A 69 -4.00 20.89 4.24
N VAL A 70 -3.61 20.84 5.51
CA VAL A 70 -2.19 20.93 5.91
C VAL A 70 -1.41 19.75 5.36
N VAL A 71 -1.95 18.52 5.43
CA VAL A 71 -1.31 17.33 4.89
C VAL A 71 -1.22 17.40 3.37
N LYS A 72 -2.30 17.79 2.70
CA LYS A 72 -2.38 17.92 1.23
C LYS A 72 -1.29 18.84 0.65
N LYS A 73 -0.90 19.88 1.37
CA LYS A 73 0.17 20.81 0.96
C LYS A 73 1.53 20.13 0.77
N TYR A 74 1.78 19.02 1.51
CA TYR A 74 3.07 18.31 1.52
C TYR A 74 3.00 16.91 0.95
N SER A 75 1.82 16.50 0.46
CA SER A 75 1.59 15.17 -0.09
C SER A 75 1.59 15.20 -1.61
N SER A 76 2.04 14.10 -2.22
CA SER A 76 1.93 13.85 -3.66
C SER A 76 1.06 12.62 -3.91
N GLY A 77 0.36 12.56 -5.04
CA GLY A 77 -0.44 11.39 -5.39
C GLY A 77 -1.72 11.24 -4.55
N LEU A 78 -2.41 12.35 -4.29
CA LEU A 78 -3.67 12.34 -3.54
C LEU A 78 -4.72 11.44 -4.20
N LEU A 79 -5.40 10.65 -3.36
CA LEU A 79 -6.51 9.81 -3.81
C LEU A 79 -7.75 10.67 -4.12
N LYS A 80 -8.51 10.26 -5.15
CA LYS A 80 -9.81 10.87 -5.47
C LYS A 80 -10.85 10.49 -4.43
N ASP A 81 -10.88 9.19 -4.08
CA ASP A 81 -11.79 8.63 -3.08
C ASP A 81 -11.01 8.30 -1.82
N VAL A 82 -11.27 9.03 -0.76
CA VAL A 82 -10.63 8.83 0.55
C VAL A 82 -11.46 7.82 1.32
N LYS A 83 -10.81 6.72 1.74
CA LYS A 83 -11.42 5.79 2.70
C LYS A 83 -11.36 6.40 4.09
N LYS A 84 -12.42 6.22 4.86
CA LYS A 84 -12.57 6.71 6.22
C LYS A 84 -13.08 5.58 7.10
N ASP A 85 -12.55 5.51 8.30
CA ASP A 85 -12.94 4.57 9.34
C ASP A 85 -12.87 5.26 10.70
N ASP A 86 -13.75 4.90 11.62
CA ASP A 86 -13.87 5.52 12.93
C ASP A 86 -13.66 4.46 14.01
N PHE A 87 -12.85 4.78 15.03
CA PHE A 87 -12.58 3.88 16.14
C PHE A 87 -12.64 4.64 17.48
N SER A 88 -13.28 4.05 18.47
CA SER A 88 -13.48 4.68 19.78
C SER A 88 -12.35 4.36 20.76
N VAL A 89 -11.72 5.40 21.30
CA VAL A 89 -10.72 5.27 22.39
C VAL A 89 -11.24 5.98 23.63
N LYS A 90 -11.28 5.27 24.75
CA LYS A 90 -11.78 5.80 26.04
C LYS A 90 -10.73 5.66 27.11
N GLU A 91 -10.64 6.65 28.00
CA GLU A 91 -9.84 6.59 29.20
C GLU A 91 -10.74 6.29 30.42
N ASN A 92 -10.32 5.30 31.22
CA ASN A 92 -10.98 4.98 32.49
C ASN A 92 -9.92 4.66 33.56
N PRO A 93 -9.59 5.64 34.43
CA PRO A 93 -8.59 5.46 35.48
C PRO A 93 -8.93 4.39 36.50
N PHE A 94 -10.21 3.96 36.57
CA PHE A 94 -10.68 2.95 37.54
C PHE A 94 -10.56 1.50 37.06
N LEU A 95 -9.95 1.28 35.89
CA LEU A 95 -9.67 -0.08 35.41
C LEU A 95 -8.63 -0.75 36.31
N ASP A 96 -8.86 -2.03 36.62
CA ASP A 96 -7.91 -2.88 37.34
C ASP A 96 -6.71 -3.27 36.47
N ILE A 97 -6.89 -3.31 35.16
CA ILE A 97 -5.89 -3.64 34.11
C ILE A 97 -5.57 -2.43 33.25
N ASP A 98 -4.43 -2.45 32.57
CA ASP A 98 -3.98 -1.31 31.79
C ASP A 98 -4.85 -1.07 30.55
N MET A 99 -5.47 -2.10 29.99
CA MET A 99 -6.29 -2.04 28.79
C MET A 99 -7.41 -3.07 28.82
N GLN A 100 -8.58 -2.68 28.34
CA GLN A 100 -9.71 -3.54 28.05
C GLN A 100 -10.22 -3.31 26.65
N GLY A 101 -10.27 -4.36 25.82
CA GLY A 101 -10.86 -4.32 24.48
C GLY A 101 -12.39 -4.45 24.53
N GLY A 102 -13.05 -3.90 23.53
CA GLY A 102 -14.48 -4.03 23.27
C GLY A 102 -14.75 -3.89 21.77
N PRO A 103 -15.97 -4.20 21.30
CA PRO A 103 -16.31 -4.08 19.89
C PRO A 103 -16.12 -2.62 19.43
N ASP A 104 -15.33 -2.41 18.40
CA ASP A 104 -14.98 -1.11 17.83
C ASP A 104 -14.45 -0.07 18.82
N CYS A 105 -13.94 -0.53 19.98
CA CYS A 105 -13.39 0.38 20.97
C CYS A 105 -12.29 -0.24 21.82
N VAL A 106 -11.43 0.62 22.36
CA VAL A 106 -10.45 0.27 23.37
C VAL A 106 -10.61 1.21 24.56
N VAL A 107 -10.61 0.64 25.77
CA VAL A 107 -10.61 1.38 27.04
C VAL A 107 -9.24 1.22 27.70
N LEU A 108 -8.57 2.35 27.95
CA LEU A 108 -7.26 2.39 28.57
C LEU A 108 -7.37 2.97 29.98
N LYS A 109 -6.55 2.45 30.89
CA LYS A 109 -6.45 3.03 32.25
C LYS A 109 -5.87 4.45 32.20
N THR A 110 -4.88 4.67 31.34
CA THR A 110 -4.26 5.97 31.09
C THR A 110 -3.99 6.15 29.62
N LEU A 111 -4.47 7.27 29.06
CA LEU A 111 -4.28 7.63 27.66
C LEU A 111 -3.15 8.66 27.57
N ASP A 112 -1.94 8.18 27.40
CA ASP A 112 -0.75 9.00 27.22
C ASP A 112 -0.37 9.19 25.72
N THR A 113 0.60 10.03 25.49
CA THR A 113 1.08 10.35 24.14
C THR A 113 1.60 9.11 23.39
N ASP A 114 2.24 8.17 24.08
CA ASP A 114 2.79 6.98 23.47
C ASP A 114 1.68 5.96 23.15
N SER A 115 0.63 5.85 23.97
CA SER A 115 -0.59 5.12 23.63
C SER A 115 -1.24 5.65 22.36
N ILE A 116 -1.40 6.98 22.22
CA ILE A 116 -1.97 7.63 21.04
C ILE A 116 -1.11 7.33 19.79
N ARG A 117 0.21 7.37 19.92
CA ARG A 117 1.13 7.05 18.81
C ARG A 117 1.02 5.59 18.37
N VAL A 118 0.93 4.66 19.31
CA VAL A 118 0.75 3.22 19.01
C VAL A 118 -0.59 2.98 18.33
N ILE A 119 -1.68 3.50 18.89
CA ILE A 119 -3.02 3.38 18.32
C ILE A 119 -3.06 3.96 16.90
N GLY A 120 -2.60 5.21 16.74
CA GLY A 120 -2.60 5.86 15.45
C GLY A 120 -1.72 5.17 14.40
N THR A 121 -0.63 4.51 14.81
CA THR A 121 0.19 3.71 13.91
C THR A 121 -0.61 2.51 13.38
N VAL A 122 -1.28 1.75 14.24
CA VAL A 122 -2.03 0.55 13.82
C VAL A 122 -3.25 0.92 12.99
N LEU A 123 -4.03 1.94 13.40
CA LEU A 123 -5.15 2.44 12.61
C LEU A 123 -4.70 2.93 11.24
N GLY A 124 -3.60 3.69 11.19
CA GLY A 124 -3.02 4.14 9.94
C GLY A 124 -2.54 3.00 9.04
N GLN A 125 -1.99 1.94 9.60
CA GLN A 125 -1.62 0.72 8.86
C GLN A 125 -2.85 -0.01 8.33
N SER A 126 -3.90 -0.14 9.13
CA SER A 126 -5.14 -0.82 8.74
C SER A 126 -5.78 -0.15 7.52
N ILE A 127 -5.98 1.17 7.56
CA ILE A 127 -6.60 1.90 6.43
C ILE A 127 -5.71 1.91 5.17
N ALA A 128 -4.39 1.95 5.33
CA ALA A 128 -3.47 1.85 4.22
C ALA A 128 -3.51 0.46 3.57
N LEU A 129 -3.63 -0.59 4.38
CA LEU A 129 -3.75 -1.96 3.90
C LEU A 129 -4.99 -2.14 3.02
N ASP A 130 -6.13 -1.55 3.39
CA ASP A 130 -7.35 -1.54 2.56
C ASP A 130 -7.13 -0.92 1.19
N TYR A 131 -6.39 0.18 1.15
CA TYR A 131 -6.05 0.80 -0.11
C TYR A 131 -5.21 -0.12 -1.00
N PHE A 132 -4.16 -0.74 -0.45
CA PHE A 132 -3.30 -1.65 -1.22
C PHE A 132 -4.06 -2.91 -1.66
N VAL A 133 -4.91 -3.48 -0.82
CA VAL A 133 -5.79 -4.60 -1.19
C VAL A 133 -6.65 -4.22 -2.40
N SER A 134 -7.31 -3.06 -2.36
CA SER A 134 -8.12 -2.58 -3.48
C SER A 134 -7.33 -2.39 -4.79
N GLN A 135 -6.08 -1.90 -4.70
CA GLN A 135 -5.22 -1.76 -5.88
C GLN A 135 -4.84 -3.11 -6.49
N ILE A 136 -4.50 -4.09 -5.64
CA ILE A 136 -4.15 -5.43 -6.08
C ILE A 136 -5.37 -6.17 -6.63
N ASP A 137 -6.54 -6.01 -6.03
CA ASP A 137 -7.79 -6.62 -6.53
C ASP A 137 -8.13 -6.11 -7.93
N SER A 138 -7.96 -4.82 -8.19
CA SER A 138 -8.13 -4.26 -9.54
C SER A 138 -7.16 -4.87 -10.56
N MET A 139 -5.95 -5.22 -10.14
CA MET A 139 -4.98 -5.87 -11.01
C MET A 139 -5.30 -7.34 -11.23
N LEU A 140 -5.76 -8.05 -10.18
CA LEU A 140 -6.22 -9.43 -10.29
C LEU A 140 -7.37 -9.57 -11.27
N GLU A 141 -8.30 -8.63 -11.28
CA GLU A 141 -9.41 -8.60 -12.24
C GLU A 141 -8.88 -8.55 -13.68
N ILE A 142 -7.93 -7.65 -13.97
CA ILE A 142 -7.30 -7.54 -15.29
C ILE A 142 -6.62 -8.85 -15.70
N PHE A 143 -5.84 -9.46 -14.80
CA PHE A 143 -5.19 -10.75 -15.10
C PHE A 143 -6.18 -11.89 -15.28
N THR A 144 -7.27 -11.89 -14.50
CA THR A 144 -8.34 -12.87 -14.63
C THR A 144 -9.02 -12.75 -16.00
N ASP A 145 -9.27 -11.54 -16.47
CA ASP A 145 -9.87 -11.31 -17.80
C ASP A 145 -8.94 -11.74 -18.94
N ILE A 146 -7.63 -11.48 -18.80
CA ILE A 146 -6.64 -11.99 -19.76
C ILE A 146 -6.66 -13.52 -19.79
N ASN A 147 -6.66 -14.19 -18.63
CA ASN A 147 -6.67 -15.64 -18.52
C ASN A 147 -7.96 -16.25 -19.11
N ARG A 148 -9.11 -15.62 -18.85
CA ARG A 148 -10.39 -16.04 -19.47
C ARG A 148 -10.38 -15.88 -21.01
N GLY A 149 -9.76 -14.81 -21.50
CA GLY A 149 -9.58 -14.65 -22.95
C GLY A 149 -8.71 -15.74 -23.54
N MET A 150 -7.61 -16.11 -22.87
CA MET A 150 -6.75 -17.22 -23.30
C MET A 150 -7.46 -18.58 -23.24
N GLU A 151 -8.28 -18.80 -22.21
CA GLU A 151 -9.10 -20.03 -22.08
C GLU A 151 -10.06 -20.18 -23.26
N LYS A 152 -10.70 -19.08 -23.67
CA LYS A 152 -11.71 -19.08 -24.73
C LYS A 152 -11.10 -19.18 -26.13
N ASP A 153 -10.06 -18.40 -26.40
CA ASP A 153 -9.53 -18.19 -27.74
C ASP A 153 -8.25 -19.00 -28.00
N GLY A 154 -7.67 -19.63 -26.97
CA GLY A 154 -6.38 -20.34 -27.05
C GLY A 154 -5.20 -19.44 -27.39
N THR A 155 -5.41 -18.13 -27.45
CA THR A 155 -4.39 -17.16 -27.86
C THR A 155 -4.35 -15.95 -26.94
N PHE A 156 -3.16 -15.38 -26.83
CA PHE A 156 -2.96 -14.12 -26.11
C PHE A 156 -3.00 -12.94 -27.09
N THR A 157 -4.00 -12.09 -26.97
CA THR A 157 -4.28 -11.00 -27.94
C THR A 157 -3.87 -9.61 -27.47
N MET A 158 -3.32 -9.47 -26.25
CA MET A 158 -2.93 -8.16 -25.74
C MET A 158 -1.70 -7.58 -26.47
N ASP A 159 -1.75 -6.28 -26.75
CA ASP A 159 -0.60 -5.55 -27.27
C ASP A 159 0.56 -5.53 -26.29
N ARG A 160 1.77 -5.78 -26.81
CA ARG A 160 3.01 -5.83 -26.02
C ARG A 160 3.22 -4.58 -25.18
N ARG A 161 2.91 -3.39 -25.70
CA ARG A 161 3.06 -2.13 -24.98
C ARG A 161 2.15 -2.07 -23.76
N LYS A 162 0.89 -2.49 -23.92
CA LYS A 162 -0.09 -2.55 -22.80
C LYS A 162 0.35 -3.54 -21.75
N LEU A 163 0.88 -4.70 -22.14
CA LEU A 163 1.39 -5.68 -21.17
C LEU A 163 2.56 -5.13 -20.37
N PHE A 164 3.55 -4.47 -21.00
CA PHE A 164 4.66 -3.86 -20.27
C PHE A 164 4.20 -2.74 -19.33
N GLN A 165 3.18 -1.97 -19.70
CA GLN A 165 2.58 -0.97 -18.82
C GLN A 165 1.92 -1.64 -17.61
N LEU A 166 1.21 -2.76 -17.80
CA LEU A 166 0.59 -3.53 -16.72
C LEU A 166 1.65 -4.12 -15.78
N VAL A 167 2.70 -4.72 -16.33
CA VAL A 167 3.85 -5.23 -15.57
C VAL A 167 4.51 -4.12 -14.76
N GLY A 168 4.78 -2.97 -15.39
CA GLY A 168 5.36 -1.81 -14.70
C GLY A 168 4.48 -1.31 -13.56
N LYS A 169 3.16 -1.24 -13.78
CA LYS A 169 2.20 -0.85 -12.74
C LYS A 169 2.19 -1.85 -11.57
N ALA A 170 2.19 -3.16 -11.89
CA ALA A 170 2.23 -4.21 -10.89
C ALA A 170 3.48 -4.14 -10.02
N ASN A 171 4.65 -4.05 -10.65
CA ASN A 171 5.92 -3.95 -9.93
C ASN A 171 6.01 -2.67 -9.08
N SER A 172 5.44 -1.56 -9.55
CA SER A 172 5.38 -0.32 -8.78
C SER A 172 4.51 -0.47 -7.52
N HIS A 173 3.32 -1.08 -7.64
CA HIS A 173 2.46 -1.34 -6.49
C HIS A 173 3.09 -2.34 -5.50
N LEU A 174 3.73 -3.39 -6.01
CA LEU A 174 4.46 -4.35 -5.19
C LEU A 174 5.57 -3.65 -4.37
N ALA A 175 6.36 -2.81 -5.03
CA ALA A 175 7.40 -2.04 -4.36
C ALA A 175 6.81 -1.09 -3.30
N ASP A 176 5.70 -0.41 -3.59
CA ASP A 176 5.05 0.48 -2.66
C ASP A 176 4.54 -0.26 -1.40
N VAL A 177 3.95 -1.44 -1.55
CA VAL A 177 3.52 -2.28 -0.42
C VAL A 177 4.71 -2.68 0.44
N ILE A 178 5.77 -3.21 -0.17
CA ILE A 178 6.95 -3.70 0.55
C ILE A 178 7.67 -2.57 1.28
N LEU A 179 7.90 -1.44 0.60
CA LEU A 179 8.77 -0.37 1.10
C LEU A 179 8.05 0.60 2.04
N LYS A 180 6.76 0.86 1.82
CA LYS A 180 6.05 1.94 2.52
C LYS A 180 5.26 1.47 3.73
N VAL A 181 4.67 0.29 3.69
CA VAL A 181 3.70 -0.09 4.75
C VAL A 181 4.37 -0.45 6.06
N GLY A 182 5.63 -0.90 6.05
CA GLY A 182 6.38 -1.20 7.28
C GLY A 182 5.67 -2.14 8.24
N LEU A 183 4.77 -3.00 7.72
CA LEU A 183 3.90 -3.87 8.53
C LEU A 183 4.66 -4.94 9.31
N PHE A 184 5.90 -5.19 8.90
CA PHE A 184 6.79 -6.15 9.57
C PHE A 184 7.56 -5.54 10.74
N GLU A 185 7.64 -4.21 10.80
CA GLU A 185 8.35 -3.54 11.87
C GLU A 185 7.41 -3.37 13.06
N ARG A 186 7.75 -3.97 14.18
CA ARG A 186 7.07 -3.71 15.45
C ARG A 186 7.35 -2.27 15.84
N SER A 187 6.33 -1.56 16.32
CA SER A 187 6.49 -0.20 16.84
C SER A 187 7.61 -0.16 17.89
N GLU A 188 8.57 0.76 17.73
CA GLU A 188 9.65 0.96 18.70
C GLU A 188 9.11 1.20 20.14
N ILE A 189 7.96 1.84 20.23
CA ILE A 189 7.27 2.10 21.50
C ILE A 189 6.78 0.80 22.12
N ALA A 190 6.20 -0.09 21.34
CA ALA A 190 5.72 -1.39 21.78
C ALA A 190 6.85 -2.34 22.26
N TRP A 191 8.11 -2.06 21.88
CA TRP A 191 9.27 -2.80 22.42
C TRP A 191 9.72 -2.34 23.80
N ARG A 192 9.40 -1.11 24.17
CA ARG A 192 9.90 -0.50 25.41
C ARG A 192 9.11 -0.87 26.65
N ASP A 193 7.79 -1.08 26.50
CA ASP A 193 6.90 -1.29 27.64
C ASP A 193 5.80 -2.31 27.30
N ALA A 194 5.52 -3.19 28.25
CA ALA A 194 4.49 -4.23 28.13
C ALA A 194 3.08 -3.66 27.89
N LYS A 195 2.75 -2.50 28.49
CA LYS A 195 1.49 -1.79 28.27
C LYS A 195 1.28 -1.46 26.80
N TYR A 196 2.27 -0.85 26.17
CA TYR A 196 2.17 -0.48 24.74
C TYR A 196 2.23 -1.69 23.82
N ALA A 197 2.96 -2.74 24.21
CA ALA A 197 2.95 -4.01 23.50
C ALA A 197 1.55 -4.61 23.47
N GLN A 198 0.87 -4.63 24.61
CA GLN A 198 -0.49 -5.17 24.75
C GLN A 198 -1.49 -4.38 23.88
N ILE A 199 -1.43 -3.04 23.89
CA ILE A 199 -2.27 -2.19 23.04
C ILE A 199 -2.01 -2.49 21.55
N TYR A 200 -0.74 -2.58 21.16
CA TYR A 200 -0.32 -2.84 19.79
C TYR A 200 -0.80 -4.20 19.28
N ASP A 201 -0.58 -5.25 20.08
CA ASP A 201 -0.93 -6.62 19.71
C ASP A 201 -2.46 -6.78 19.65
N TYR A 202 -3.21 -6.21 20.62
CA TYR A 202 -4.68 -6.20 20.61
C TYR A 202 -5.24 -5.54 19.36
N LEU A 203 -4.81 -4.33 19.04
CA LEU A 203 -5.32 -3.61 17.87
C LEU A 203 -4.97 -4.32 16.56
N ARG A 204 -3.79 -4.91 16.44
CA ARG A 204 -3.42 -5.69 15.26
C ARG A 204 -4.28 -6.93 15.07
N GLU A 205 -4.71 -7.55 16.17
CA GLU A 205 -5.64 -8.68 16.16
C GLU A 205 -7.05 -8.21 15.81
N GLU A 206 -7.56 -7.14 16.46
CA GLU A 206 -8.89 -6.56 16.22
C GLU A 206 -9.08 -6.13 14.76
N PHE A 207 -8.09 -5.46 14.17
CA PHE A 207 -8.09 -5.06 12.78
C PHE A 207 -7.60 -6.15 11.80
N GLU A 208 -7.38 -7.36 12.27
CA GLU A 208 -6.89 -8.51 11.48
C GLU A 208 -5.69 -8.16 10.57
N VAL A 209 -4.83 -7.25 11.01
CA VAL A 209 -3.76 -6.68 10.17
C VAL A 209 -2.84 -7.75 9.62
N ALA A 210 -2.47 -8.75 10.44
CA ALA A 210 -1.59 -9.83 10.03
C ALA A 210 -2.25 -10.75 9.00
N GLN A 211 -3.52 -11.10 9.19
CA GLN A 211 -4.27 -11.97 8.29
C GLN A 211 -4.55 -11.28 6.95
N ARG A 212 -4.98 -10.02 6.99
CA ARG A 212 -5.21 -9.19 5.80
C ARG A 212 -3.93 -9.01 4.98
N PHE A 213 -2.80 -8.81 5.68
CA PHE A 213 -1.49 -8.74 5.03
C PHE A 213 -1.10 -10.08 4.39
N SER A 214 -1.32 -11.21 5.06
CA SER A 214 -1.06 -12.55 4.50
C SER A 214 -1.89 -12.80 3.23
N ASN A 215 -3.16 -12.40 3.23
CA ASN A 215 -4.02 -12.47 2.04
C ASN A 215 -3.50 -11.56 0.91
N LEU A 216 -3.02 -10.37 1.25
CA LEU A 216 -2.40 -9.46 0.27
C LEU A 216 -1.13 -10.06 -0.34
N ASP A 217 -0.25 -10.64 0.48
CA ASP A 217 0.98 -11.32 0.03
C ASP A 217 0.66 -12.48 -0.93
N PHE A 218 -0.36 -13.28 -0.62
CA PHE A 218 -0.82 -14.34 -1.52
C PHE A 218 -1.31 -13.79 -2.87
N LYS A 219 -2.12 -12.71 -2.85
CA LYS A 219 -2.57 -12.04 -4.07
C LYS A 219 -1.42 -11.46 -4.88
N LEU A 220 -0.42 -10.88 -4.21
CA LEU A 220 0.78 -10.34 -4.84
C LEU A 220 1.60 -11.43 -5.54
N LYS A 221 1.79 -12.58 -4.90
CA LYS A 221 2.46 -13.74 -5.50
C LYS A 221 1.72 -14.27 -6.72
N PHE A 222 0.39 -14.27 -6.69
CA PHE A 222 -0.41 -14.63 -7.85
C PHE A 222 -0.22 -13.63 -9.01
N VAL A 223 -0.22 -12.34 -8.73
CA VAL A 223 0.06 -11.30 -9.74
C VAL A 223 1.46 -11.48 -10.32
N GLU A 224 2.47 -11.69 -9.49
CA GLU A 224 3.85 -11.92 -9.89
C GLU A 224 3.98 -13.13 -10.82
N HIS A 225 3.35 -14.24 -10.44
CA HIS A 225 3.33 -15.46 -11.27
C HIS A 225 2.71 -15.20 -12.65
N ASN A 226 1.57 -14.50 -12.71
CA ASN A 226 0.94 -14.15 -13.98
C ASN A 226 1.83 -13.22 -14.84
N ILE A 227 2.52 -12.28 -14.22
CA ILE A 227 3.48 -11.41 -14.90
C ILE A 227 4.58 -12.23 -15.57
N HIS A 228 5.21 -13.14 -14.83
CA HIS A 228 6.26 -14.01 -15.36
C HIS A 228 5.76 -14.88 -16.50
N PHE A 229 4.60 -15.52 -16.33
CA PHE A 229 3.96 -16.32 -17.37
C PHE A 229 3.71 -15.51 -18.67
N LEU A 230 3.13 -14.33 -18.55
CA LEU A 230 2.86 -13.49 -19.73
C LEU A 230 4.14 -12.97 -20.39
N GLN A 231 5.20 -12.71 -19.63
CA GLN A 231 6.51 -12.35 -20.16
C GLN A 231 7.11 -13.51 -20.98
N GLU A 232 7.02 -14.73 -20.46
CA GLU A 232 7.48 -15.95 -21.13
C GLU A 232 6.74 -16.19 -22.45
N VAL A 233 5.41 -16.09 -22.45
CA VAL A 233 4.57 -16.19 -23.66
C VAL A 233 5.01 -15.17 -24.73
N LEU A 234 5.30 -13.93 -24.33
CA LEU A 234 5.77 -12.91 -25.28
C LEU A 234 7.17 -13.19 -25.82
N GLN A 235 8.05 -13.75 -24.99
CA GLN A 235 9.41 -14.08 -25.40
C GLN A 235 9.40 -15.24 -26.41
N ASN A 236 8.61 -16.26 -26.18
CA ASN A 236 8.48 -17.42 -27.04
C ASN A 236 7.96 -17.01 -28.43
N ARG A 237 6.93 -16.15 -28.53
CA ARG A 237 6.46 -15.62 -29.83
C ARG A 237 7.54 -14.92 -30.65
N LYS A 238 8.48 -14.25 -30.00
CA LYS A 238 9.60 -13.60 -30.69
C LYS A 238 10.61 -14.63 -31.20
N SER A 239 10.84 -15.69 -30.44
CA SER A 239 11.71 -16.81 -30.84
C SER A 239 11.12 -17.53 -32.05
N ASP A 240 9.85 -17.87 -32.01
CA ASP A 240 9.14 -18.53 -33.13
C ASP A 240 9.25 -17.72 -34.42
N PHE A 241 9.11 -16.39 -34.34
CA PHE A 241 9.26 -15.52 -35.54
C PHE A 241 10.69 -15.55 -36.10
N LEU A 242 11.71 -15.56 -35.27
CA LEU A 242 13.10 -15.65 -35.70
C LEU A 242 13.40 -17.03 -36.31
N GLU A 243 12.87 -18.09 -35.78
CA GLU A 243 12.99 -19.44 -36.33
C GLU A 243 12.36 -19.52 -37.73
N TRP A 244 11.16 -18.98 -37.92
CA TRP A 244 10.52 -18.89 -39.22
C TRP A 244 11.36 -18.07 -40.21
N CYS A 245 11.99 -16.96 -39.80
CA CYS A 245 12.89 -16.19 -40.67
C CYS A 245 14.11 -17.01 -41.09
N ILE A 246 14.70 -17.78 -40.17
CA ILE A 246 15.85 -18.64 -40.45
C ILE A 246 15.45 -19.74 -41.43
N ILE A 247 14.31 -20.42 -41.20
CA ILE A 247 13.79 -21.46 -42.10
C ILE A 247 13.57 -20.89 -43.53
N PHE A 248 13.00 -19.67 -43.61
CA PHE A 248 12.77 -19.01 -44.89
C PHE A 248 14.09 -18.70 -45.63
N LEU A 249 15.11 -18.17 -44.93
CA LEU A 249 16.41 -17.89 -45.52
C LEU A 249 17.13 -19.16 -46.00
N LEU A 250 17.10 -20.23 -45.19
CA LEU A 250 17.69 -21.51 -45.59
C LEU A 250 16.97 -22.15 -46.79
N THR A 251 15.65 -21.95 -46.87
CA THR A 251 14.87 -22.43 -48.02
C THR A 251 15.28 -21.71 -49.32
N ILE A 252 15.47 -20.38 -49.24
CA ILE A 252 15.95 -19.60 -50.38
C ILE A 252 17.35 -20.04 -50.81
N GLU A 253 18.27 -20.21 -49.84
CA GLU A 253 19.64 -20.66 -50.10
C GLU A 253 19.66 -22.03 -50.82
N ASN A 254 18.84 -22.99 -50.34
CA ASN A 254 18.70 -24.30 -50.96
C ASN A 254 18.18 -24.20 -52.39
N ILE A 255 17.17 -23.34 -52.65
CA ILE A 255 16.64 -23.13 -54.03
C ILE A 255 17.70 -22.57 -54.96
N ILE A 256 18.47 -21.59 -54.50
CA ILE A 256 19.59 -21.00 -55.28
C ILE A 256 20.64 -22.06 -55.56
N GLY A 257 21.06 -22.84 -54.58
CA GLY A 257 22.03 -23.92 -54.76
C GLY A 257 21.59 -24.99 -55.78
N ILE A 258 20.29 -25.40 -55.71
CA ILE A 258 19.71 -26.32 -56.70
C ILE A 258 19.72 -25.71 -58.09
N TYR A 259 19.37 -24.42 -58.23
CA TYR A 259 19.39 -23.73 -59.50
C TYR A 259 20.82 -23.66 -60.07
N GLU A 260 21.84 -23.39 -59.28
CA GLU A 260 23.24 -23.36 -59.69
C GLU A 260 23.70 -24.73 -60.20
N ILE A 261 23.39 -25.80 -59.47
CA ILE A 261 23.72 -27.19 -59.85
C ILE A 261 23.06 -27.59 -61.19
N ILE A 262 21.78 -27.22 -61.39
CA ILE A 262 21.06 -27.50 -62.65
C ILE A 262 21.70 -26.70 -63.81
N ARG A 263 22.09 -25.44 -63.56
CA ARG A 263 22.74 -24.61 -64.57
C ARG A 263 24.12 -25.11 -64.97
N GLU A 264 24.93 -25.55 -64.02
CA GLU A 264 26.24 -26.15 -64.28
C GLU A 264 26.13 -27.48 -64.99
N SER A 265 25.18 -28.34 -64.58
CA SER A 265 24.96 -29.61 -65.29
C SER A 265 24.45 -29.46 -66.71
N GLY A 266 23.64 -28.42 -66.99
CA GLY A 266 23.20 -28.08 -68.35
C GLY A 266 24.28 -27.52 -69.21
N ALA A 267 25.27 -26.84 -68.62
CA ALA A 267 26.47 -26.30 -69.37
C ALA A 267 27.50 -27.39 -69.71
N LEU A 268 27.50 -28.54 -69.00
CA LEU A 268 28.38 -29.67 -69.32
C LEU A 268 27.80 -30.63 -70.38
N LEU A 269 26.57 -30.45 -70.81
CA LEU A 269 25.87 -31.24 -71.80
C LEU A 269 25.84 -30.56 -73.20
N HIS A 270 26.42 -29.42 -73.35
CA HIS A 270 26.66 -28.69 -74.59
C HIS A 270 28.19 -28.55 -74.88
#